data_db93a065b4c65de5671eecf5c066db7f
#
_entry.id   db93a065b4c65de5671eecf5c066db7f
#
_cell.length_a   1.000
_cell.length_b   1.000
_cell.length_c   1.000
_cell.angle_alpha   90.00
_cell.angle_beta   90.00
_cell.angle_gamma   90.00
#
_symmetry.space_group_name_H-M   'P 1'
#
loop_
_entity.id
_entity.type
_entity.pdbx_description
1 polymer ?
#
loop_
_entity_poly.entity_id
_entity_poly.type
_entity_poly.pdbx_seq_one_letter_code
_entity_poly.pdbx_strand_id
1 'polypeptide(L)'
;EHTRFQYVTDIEKKGSFARGESEETMWQGRFALNYNDIFREKHMVTLGASAELSETTTDDIQWSAVGYISSNVSHPGMSMSYPSTGGTSGSESTVRRASLIATANYYYDQRYFMDLSINYNGASSFGKNNRFQYFYSLGAGWVVSNETFVKEHLPFLDEMRLRYSFGVTGNMSVSPEKSLEVFDRNSSYTYLGGIAWSLNQFANPELEQQNTYQHNAGLDLKLFNSRITVSLNYYNYLTNNTLTDMNLPISHGFERIIGNVGKIRNEGLDGNINVGLYRDTEKKVNWTLNASFSKRKNTVVKLSEGFKERISMHNRSMSTNADFIKYQEGRSLDAIYGLRTVGVDPTSGQRVFLKKDGV
;
A
#
# COMPACT_ATOMS: atom_id res chain seq x y z
N GLU A 1 -47.25 -2.12 -7.77
CA GLU A 1 -45.93 -1.44 -7.95
C GLU A 1 -45.98 -0.17 -8.77
N HIS A 2 -46.97 0.01 -9.63
CA HIS A 2 -47.11 1.23 -10.46
C HIS A 2 -47.50 2.52 -9.69
N THR A 3 -47.89 2.41 -8.46
CA THR A 3 -48.51 3.51 -7.70
C THR A 3 -47.50 4.42 -6.97
N ARG A 4 -46.32 3.98 -6.72
CA ARG A 4 -45.35 4.76 -5.93
C ARG A 4 -44.83 6.03 -6.63
N PHE A 5 -44.63 5.98 -7.96
CA PHE A 5 -44.14 7.12 -8.73
C PHE A 5 -45.18 8.17 -9.09
N GLN A 6 -46.48 7.78 -9.14
CA GLN A 6 -47.57 8.69 -9.49
C GLN A 6 -47.89 9.74 -8.40
N TYR A 7 -47.67 9.39 -7.14
CA TYR A 7 -48.00 10.28 -6.01
C TYR A 7 -46.85 11.18 -5.56
N VAL A 8 -45.65 11.00 -6.08
CA VAL A 8 -44.51 11.86 -5.76
C VAL A 8 -44.55 13.08 -6.67
N THR A 9 -44.80 14.23 -6.12
CA THR A 9 -44.84 15.52 -6.86
C THR A 9 -43.46 16.10 -7.06
N ASP A 10 -42.51 15.76 -6.20
CA ASP A 10 -41.12 16.20 -6.27
C ASP A 10 -40.37 15.35 -7.29
N ILE A 11 -39.89 15.99 -8.36
CA ILE A 11 -39.18 15.34 -9.48
C ILE A 11 -37.90 14.63 -9.00
N GLU A 12 -37.17 15.21 -8.06
CA GLU A 12 -35.94 14.65 -7.54
C GLU A 12 -36.18 13.34 -6.75
N LYS A 13 -37.36 13.13 -6.24
CA LYS A 13 -37.77 11.90 -5.52
C LYS A 13 -38.36 10.81 -6.40
N LYS A 14 -38.55 11.07 -7.68
CA LYS A 14 -39.12 10.11 -8.67
C LYS A 14 -38.13 9.07 -9.20
N GLY A 15 -36.99 8.91 -8.59
CA GLY A 15 -35.92 8.02 -8.99
C GLY A 15 -34.75 8.76 -9.58
N SER A 16 -33.58 8.20 -9.43
CA SER A 16 -32.31 8.75 -9.94
C SER A 16 -31.55 7.70 -10.72
N PHE A 17 -30.81 8.16 -11.69
CA PHE A 17 -29.83 7.39 -12.46
C PHE A 17 -28.50 8.12 -12.37
N ALA A 18 -27.43 7.42 -12.04
CA ALA A 18 -26.07 7.94 -12.09
C ALA A 18 -25.21 7.06 -13.01
N ARG A 19 -24.39 7.69 -13.83
CA ARG A 19 -23.42 7.02 -14.66
C ARG A 19 -22.07 7.71 -14.50
N GLY A 20 -21.03 6.91 -14.28
CA GLY A 20 -19.64 7.34 -14.31
C GLY A 20 -18.93 6.70 -15.49
N GLU A 21 -18.07 7.46 -16.12
CA GLU A 21 -17.12 7.02 -17.14
C GLU A 21 -15.74 7.45 -16.69
N SER A 22 -14.77 6.55 -16.80
CA SER A 22 -13.36 6.81 -16.52
C SER A 22 -12.56 6.38 -17.73
N GLU A 23 -11.79 7.30 -18.28
CA GLU A 23 -10.87 7.02 -19.36
C GLU A 23 -9.44 7.21 -18.87
N GLU A 24 -8.62 6.17 -19.03
CA GLU A 24 -7.20 6.23 -18.71
C GLU A 24 -6.39 6.08 -20.00
N THR A 25 -5.61 7.09 -20.30
CA THR A 25 -4.65 7.08 -21.41
C THR A 25 -3.23 7.03 -20.84
N MET A 26 -2.47 5.99 -21.21
CA MET A 26 -1.10 5.81 -20.79
C MET A 26 -0.18 5.65 -21.98
N TRP A 27 0.93 6.41 -21.99
CA TRP A 27 2.06 6.10 -22.83
C TRP A 27 3.32 5.84 -22.00
N GLN A 28 4.17 4.94 -22.49
CA GLN A 28 5.41 4.57 -21.83
C GLN A 28 6.50 4.34 -22.88
N GLY A 29 7.63 4.97 -22.68
CA GLY A 29 8.85 4.75 -23.44
C GLY A 29 9.94 4.14 -22.56
N ARG A 30 10.56 3.04 -23.01
CA ARG A 30 11.66 2.39 -22.29
C ARG A 30 12.81 2.12 -23.23
N PHE A 31 14.01 2.53 -22.79
CA PHE A 31 15.27 2.14 -23.40
C PHE A 31 16.04 1.27 -22.42
N ALA A 32 16.60 0.14 -22.89
CA ALA A 32 17.33 -0.78 -22.03
C ALA A 32 18.58 -1.32 -22.73
N LEU A 33 19.67 -1.41 -21.98
CA LEU A 33 20.94 -2.02 -22.36
C LEU A 33 21.23 -3.16 -21.39
N ASN A 34 21.61 -4.31 -21.92
CA ASN A 34 22.00 -5.46 -21.12
C ASN A 34 23.34 -6.01 -21.64
N TYR A 35 24.22 -6.34 -20.71
CA TYR A 35 25.48 -7.01 -20.97
C TYR A 35 25.56 -8.27 -20.12
N ASN A 36 25.90 -9.40 -20.76
CA ASN A 36 26.10 -10.67 -20.06
C ASN A 36 27.38 -11.29 -20.58
N ASP A 37 28.27 -11.71 -19.68
CA ASP A 37 29.48 -12.43 -20.03
C ASP A 37 29.90 -13.42 -18.94
N ILE A 38 30.69 -14.42 -19.35
CA ILE A 38 31.27 -15.41 -18.46
C ILE A 38 32.79 -15.40 -18.65
N PHE A 39 33.49 -14.90 -17.64
CA PHE A 39 34.94 -14.83 -17.65
C PHE A 39 35.54 -16.05 -16.95
N ARG A 40 36.55 -16.66 -17.58
CA ARG A 40 37.28 -17.80 -17.02
C ARG A 40 36.38 -18.92 -16.50
N GLU A 41 35.23 -19.17 -17.15
CA GLU A 41 34.24 -20.21 -16.82
C GLU A 41 33.64 -20.12 -15.40
N LYS A 42 34.09 -19.18 -14.59
CA LYS A 42 33.71 -19.07 -13.17
C LYS A 42 33.04 -17.76 -12.79
N HIS A 43 33.30 -16.71 -13.55
CA HIS A 43 32.82 -15.37 -13.23
C HIS A 43 31.71 -15.00 -14.21
N MET A 44 30.47 -15.10 -13.79
CA MET A 44 29.31 -14.61 -14.56
C MET A 44 28.98 -13.21 -14.12
N VAL A 45 28.93 -12.29 -15.07
CA VAL A 45 28.56 -10.88 -14.86
C VAL A 45 27.36 -10.54 -15.73
N THR A 46 26.35 -9.97 -15.14
CA THR A 46 25.19 -9.41 -15.83
C THR A 46 25.04 -7.96 -15.42
N LEU A 47 25.12 -7.05 -16.39
CA LEU A 47 24.89 -5.62 -16.18
C LEU A 47 23.66 -5.19 -16.95
N GLY A 48 22.84 -4.38 -16.34
CA GLY A 48 21.66 -3.78 -16.95
C GLY A 48 21.60 -2.28 -16.68
N ALA A 49 21.21 -1.52 -17.68
CA ALA A 49 20.87 -0.11 -17.53
C ALA A 49 19.59 0.18 -18.31
N SER A 50 18.64 0.87 -17.71
CA SER A 50 17.43 1.29 -18.43
C SER A 50 16.96 2.68 -18.01
N ALA A 51 16.38 3.38 -18.98
CA ALA A 51 15.69 4.64 -18.79
C ALA A 51 14.23 4.45 -19.20
N GLU A 52 13.32 4.96 -18.38
CA GLU A 52 11.88 4.85 -18.60
C GLU A 52 11.22 6.20 -18.37
N LEU A 53 10.30 6.56 -19.26
CA LEU A 53 9.43 7.73 -19.15
C LEU A 53 8.00 7.26 -19.36
N SER A 54 7.09 7.72 -18.50
CA SER A 54 5.67 7.46 -18.67
C SER A 54 4.80 8.66 -18.30
N GLU A 55 3.67 8.77 -18.97
CA GLU A 55 2.60 9.70 -18.63
C GLU A 55 1.28 8.94 -18.62
N THR A 56 0.52 9.12 -17.55
CA THR A 56 -0.82 8.57 -17.41
C THR A 56 -1.76 9.74 -17.19
N THR A 57 -2.74 9.89 -18.05
CA THR A 57 -3.84 10.86 -17.91
C THR A 57 -5.11 10.09 -17.63
N THR A 58 -5.79 10.45 -16.55
CA THR A 58 -7.09 9.90 -16.18
C THR A 58 -8.12 11.01 -16.25
N ASP A 59 -9.19 10.77 -16.98
CA ASP A 59 -10.35 11.65 -17.08
C ASP A 59 -11.59 10.92 -16.56
N ASP A 60 -12.14 11.44 -15.46
CA ASP A 60 -13.30 10.89 -14.80
C ASP A 60 -14.48 11.83 -14.99
N ILE A 61 -15.57 11.34 -15.56
CA ILE A 61 -16.82 12.07 -15.72
C ILE A 61 -17.92 11.29 -15.03
N GLN A 62 -18.66 11.97 -14.16
CA GLN A 62 -19.88 11.45 -13.55
C GLN A 62 -21.03 12.41 -13.78
N TRP A 63 -22.16 11.89 -14.16
CA TRP A 63 -23.39 12.63 -14.28
C TRP A 63 -24.58 11.84 -13.76
N SER A 64 -25.58 12.57 -13.30
CA SER A 64 -26.81 12.00 -12.76
C SER A 64 -28.03 12.70 -13.34
N ALA A 65 -29.11 11.96 -13.39
CA ALA A 65 -30.41 12.43 -13.88
C ALA A 65 -31.51 11.96 -12.93
N VAL A 66 -32.60 12.71 -12.84
CA VAL A 66 -33.71 12.45 -11.91
C VAL A 66 -35.06 12.56 -12.60
N GLY A 67 -36.11 12.04 -11.98
CA GLY A 67 -37.47 12.18 -12.47
C GLY A 67 -37.80 11.13 -13.52
N TYR A 68 -37.81 9.87 -13.16
CA TYR A 68 -38.23 8.77 -14.03
C TYR A 68 -39.73 8.47 -13.85
N ILE A 69 -40.40 8.19 -14.97
CA ILE A 69 -41.85 7.92 -14.99
C ILE A 69 -42.14 6.50 -14.48
N SER A 70 -41.23 5.57 -14.63
CA SER A 70 -41.36 4.17 -14.28
C SER A 70 -40.02 3.55 -13.87
N SER A 71 -40.05 2.59 -12.95
CA SER A 71 -38.88 1.78 -12.54
C SER A 71 -38.29 0.92 -13.66
N ASN A 72 -39.05 0.69 -14.74
CA ASN A 72 -38.60 -0.12 -15.85
C ASN A 72 -37.82 0.68 -16.93
N VAL A 73 -37.67 1.98 -16.73
CA VAL A 73 -37.01 2.88 -17.65
C VAL A 73 -35.78 3.45 -16.94
N SER A 74 -34.60 3.02 -17.35
CA SER A 74 -33.31 3.43 -16.78
C SER A 74 -32.40 4.20 -17.73
N HIS A 75 -32.90 4.52 -18.96
CA HIS A 75 -32.09 5.26 -19.91
C HIS A 75 -32.10 6.76 -19.58
N PRO A 76 -30.93 7.42 -19.55
CA PRO A 76 -30.79 8.84 -19.20
C PRO A 76 -31.70 9.78 -19.99
N GLY A 77 -31.89 9.53 -21.27
CA GLY A 77 -32.75 10.32 -22.14
C GLY A 77 -34.25 10.30 -21.78
N MET A 78 -34.62 9.48 -20.80
CA MET A 78 -36.01 9.36 -20.28
C MET A 78 -36.19 10.06 -18.93
N SER A 79 -35.16 10.75 -18.43
CA SER A 79 -35.26 11.58 -17.23
C SER A 79 -35.99 12.90 -17.53
N MET A 80 -36.67 13.43 -16.53
CA MET A 80 -37.36 14.71 -16.65
C MET A 80 -36.46 15.90 -16.33
N SER A 81 -35.41 15.70 -15.54
CA SER A 81 -34.52 16.76 -15.07
C SER A 81 -33.16 16.24 -14.62
N TYR A 82 -32.26 17.17 -14.37
CA TYR A 82 -31.02 16.94 -13.61
C TYR A 82 -31.28 17.33 -12.14
N PRO A 83 -30.53 16.74 -11.19
CA PRO A 83 -30.58 17.15 -9.79
C PRO A 83 -30.24 18.64 -9.66
N SER A 84 -30.88 19.33 -8.71
CA SER A 84 -30.57 20.72 -8.39
C SER A 84 -29.14 20.91 -7.86
N THR A 85 -28.57 19.85 -7.26
CA THR A 85 -27.21 19.82 -6.78
C THR A 85 -26.52 18.54 -7.25
N GLY A 86 -25.27 18.62 -7.68
CA GLY A 86 -24.47 17.44 -7.99
C GLY A 86 -24.86 16.70 -9.28
N GLY A 87 -25.44 17.39 -10.25
CA GLY A 87 -25.88 16.80 -11.53
C GLY A 87 -24.73 16.28 -12.40
N THR A 88 -23.61 16.98 -12.40
CA THR A 88 -22.42 16.63 -13.17
C THR A 88 -21.17 16.92 -12.34
N SER A 89 -20.26 15.99 -12.30
CA SER A 89 -18.92 16.13 -11.71
C SER A 89 -17.89 15.45 -12.60
N GLY A 90 -16.64 15.81 -12.45
CA GLY A 90 -15.54 15.17 -13.15
C GLY A 90 -14.19 15.66 -12.62
N SER A 91 -13.15 14.93 -12.95
CA SER A 91 -11.78 15.28 -12.61
C SER A 91 -10.84 14.79 -13.70
N GLU A 92 -9.84 15.59 -14.00
CA GLU A 92 -8.74 15.22 -14.88
C GLU A 92 -7.45 15.23 -14.07
N SER A 93 -6.64 14.19 -14.18
CA SER A 93 -5.33 14.14 -13.55
C SER A 93 -4.27 13.57 -14.48
N THR A 94 -3.09 14.18 -14.48
CA THR A 94 -1.95 13.73 -15.27
C THR A 94 -0.78 13.45 -14.35
N VAL A 95 -0.27 12.21 -14.38
CA VAL A 95 0.92 11.77 -13.64
C VAL A 95 2.04 11.45 -14.61
N ARG A 96 3.20 12.11 -14.43
CA ARG A 96 4.42 11.86 -15.19
C ARG A 96 5.43 11.17 -14.29
N ARG A 97 6.08 10.13 -14.82
CA ARG A 97 7.15 9.41 -14.13
C ARG A 97 8.39 9.32 -15.01
N ALA A 98 9.55 9.40 -14.37
CA ALA A 98 10.84 9.19 -15.00
C ALA A 98 11.67 8.29 -14.11
N SER A 99 12.32 7.28 -14.70
CA SER A 99 13.14 6.31 -13.95
C SER A 99 14.44 6.03 -14.68
N LEU A 100 15.55 6.02 -13.94
CA LEU A 100 16.84 5.50 -14.38
C LEU A 100 17.19 4.33 -13.48
N ILE A 101 17.45 3.18 -14.06
CA ILE A 101 17.70 1.94 -13.33
C ILE A 101 19.03 1.36 -13.79
N ALA A 102 19.90 1.04 -12.85
CA ALA A 102 21.14 0.29 -13.10
C ALA A 102 21.14 -0.96 -12.21
N THR A 103 21.49 -2.10 -12.80
CA THR A 103 21.60 -3.38 -12.10
C THR A 103 22.93 -4.04 -12.41
N ALA A 104 23.49 -4.73 -11.42
CA ALA A 104 24.68 -5.56 -11.59
C ALA A 104 24.49 -6.85 -10.80
N ASN A 105 24.61 -7.98 -11.48
CA ASN A 105 24.58 -9.29 -10.86
C ASN A 105 25.91 -9.99 -11.13
N TYR A 106 26.49 -10.55 -10.10
CA TYR A 106 27.75 -11.25 -10.16
C TYR A 106 27.64 -12.62 -9.50
N TYR A 107 28.07 -13.65 -10.21
CA TYR A 107 28.16 -15.02 -9.70
C TYR A 107 29.59 -15.51 -9.83
N TYR A 108 30.08 -16.11 -8.75
CA TYR A 108 31.39 -16.75 -8.73
C TYR A 108 31.26 -18.26 -8.49
N ASP A 109 31.71 -19.03 -9.45
CA ASP A 109 31.80 -20.50 -9.41
C ASP A 109 30.50 -21.19 -8.97
N GLN A 110 29.36 -20.57 -9.27
CA GLN A 110 28.01 -21.00 -8.81
C GLN A 110 27.89 -21.16 -7.28
N ARG A 111 28.81 -20.57 -6.50
CA ARG A 111 28.85 -20.66 -5.03
C ARG A 111 28.42 -19.35 -4.38
N TYR A 112 28.94 -18.24 -4.87
CA TYR A 112 28.68 -16.93 -4.32
C TYR A 112 27.96 -16.07 -5.33
N PHE A 113 27.01 -15.30 -4.88
CA PHE A 113 26.35 -14.32 -5.74
C PHE A 113 26.16 -13.00 -5.01
N MET A 114 26.17 -11.94 -5.79
CA MET A 114 25.97 -10.58 -5.35
C MET A 114 25.10 -9.86 -6.37
N ASP A 115 24.07 -9.18 -5.90
CA ASP A 115 23.14 -8.42 -6.70
C ASP A 115 23.13 -6.96 -6.21
N LEU A 116 23.29 -6.02 -7.12
CA LEU A 116 23.21 -4.58 -6.88
C LEU A 116 22.16 -3.98 -7.79
N SER A 117 21.29 -3.14 -7.23
CA SER A 117 20.36 -2.32 -8.01
C SER A 117 20.37 -0.91 -7.48
N ILE A 118 20.40 0.06 -8.38
CA ILE A 118 20.27 1.49 -8.09
C ILE A 118 19.19 2.05 -9.00
N ASN A 119 18.20 2.71 -8.41
CA ASN A 119 17.09 3.31 -9.13
C ASN A 119 17.00 4.79 -8.75
N TYR A 120 16.99 5.65 -9.75
CA TYR A 120 16.70 7.08 -9.60
C TYR A 120 15.35 7.36 -10.22
N ASN A 121 14.34 7.53 -9.36
CA ASN A 121 12.95 7.61 -9.77
C ASN A 121 12.35 8.95 -9.39
N GLY A 122 11.54 9.48 -10.30
CA GLY A 122 10.79 10.70 -10.07
C GLY A 122 9.34 10.58 -10.51
N ALA A 123 8.45 11.32 -9.82
CA ALA A 123 7.05 11.44 -10.19
C ALA A 123 6.53 12.85 -9.93
N SER A 124 5.66 13.33 -10.83
CA SER A 124 5.03 14.65 -10.73
C SER A 124 4.08 14.79 -9.53
N SER A 125 3.65 13.66 -8.95
CA SER A 125 2.75 13.61 -7.78
C SER A 125 3.41 14.00 -6.46
N PHE A 126 4.75 14.18 -6.44
CA PHE A 126 5.45 14.63 -5.23
C PHE A 126 5.74 16.14 -5.24
N GLY A 127 5.99 16.66 -4.04
CA GLY A 127 6.35 18.06 -3.85
C GLY A 127 7.53 18.50 -4.73
N LYS A 128 7.53 19.74 -5.17
CA LYS A 128 8.51 20.26 -6.14
C LYS A 128 9.95 19.99 -5.73
N ASN A 129 10.24 20.01 -4.42
CA ASN A 129 11.58 19.84 -3.86
C ASN A 129 12.00 18.37 -3.73
N ASN A 130 11.03 17.43 -3.73
CA ASN A 130 11.24 16.01 -3.44
C ASN A 130 10.75 15.08 -4.55
N ARG A 131 10.71 15.57 -5.81
CA ARG A 131 10.20 14.79 -6.96
C ARG A 131 11.02 13.57 -7.28
N PHE A 132 12.35 13.65 -7.12
CA PHE A 132 13.28 12.60 -7.48
C PHE A 132 13.99 12.05 -6.25
N GLN A 133 14.08 10.71 -6.17
CA GLN A 133 14.77 10.02 -5.07
C GLN A 133 15.56 8.80 -5.58
N TYR A 134 16.60 8.45 -4.82
CA TYR A 134 17.40 7.27 -5.04
C TYR A 134 16.90 6.11 -4.19
N PHE A 135 16.74 4.97 -4.84
CA PHE A 135 16.48 3.69 -4.20
C PHE A 135 17.58 2.73 -4.58
N TYR A 136 18.00 1.93 -3.65
CA TYR A 136 19.08 0.98 -3.89
C TYR A 136 18.82 -0.32 -3.15
N SER A 137 19.33 -1.42 -3.70
CA SER A 137 19.33 -2.71 -3.04
C SER A 137 20.65 -3.43 -3.27
N LEU A 138 21.09 -4.13 -2.25
CA LEU A 138 22.25 -5.00 -2.24
C LEU A 138 21.80 -6.36 -1.74
N GLY A 139 22.03 -7.41 -2.54
CA GLY A 139 21.84 -8.80 -2.19
C GLY A 139 23.18 -9.53 -2.20
N ALA A 140 23.33 -10.50 -1.31
CA ALA A 140 24.43 -11.44 -1.32
C ALA A 140 23.93 -12.82 -0.92
N GLY A 141 24.54 -13.85 -1.47
CA GLY A 141 24.20 -15.20 -1.09
C GLY A 141 25.34 -16.18 -1.31
N TRP A 142 25.20 -17.28 -0.63
CA TRP A 142 26.15 -18.38 -0.63
C TRP A 142 25.41 -19.70 -0.84
N VAL A 143 25.79 -20.42 -1.89
CA VAL A 143 25.31 -21.78 -2.16
C VAL A 143 26.28 -22.75 -1.47
N VAL A 144 26.03 -22.98 -0.19
CA VAL A 144 26.90 -23.79 0.69
C VAL A 144 27.05 -25.21 0.18
N SER A 145 25.99 -25.79 -0.40
CA SER A 145 26.02 -27.13 -0.99
C SER A 145 26.98 -27.28 -2.15
N ASN A 146 27.42 -26.19 -2.78
CA ASN A 146 28.38 -26.25 -3.86
C ASN A 146 29.84 -26.29 -3.40
N GLU A 147 30.09 -26.17 -2.09
CA GLU A 147 31.43 -26.32 -1.52
C GLU A 147 31.88 -27.78 -1.52
N THR A 148 33.15 -28.00 -1.83
CA THR A 148 33.72 -29.36 -1.94
C THR A 148 33.60 -30.12 -0.64
N PHE A 149 33.89 -29.47 0.49
CA PHE A 149 33.80 -30.11 1.82
C PHE A 149 32.38 -30.49 2.19
N VAL A 150 31.35 -29.77 1.71
CA VAL A 150 29.94 -30.08 1.97
C VAL A 150 29.52 -31.28 1.13
N LYS A 151 29.87 -31.31 -0.16
CA LYS A 151 29.57 -32.43 -1.05
C LYS A 151 30.15 -33.75 -0.57
N GLU A 152 31.37 -33.71 0.00
CA GLU A 152 32.05 -34.92 0.50
C GLU A 152 31.45 -35.44 1.82
N HIS A 153 31.05 -34.56 2.72
CA HIS A 153 30.60 -34.94 4.07
C HIS A 153 29.09 -35.05 4.24
N LEU A 154 28.31 -34.36 3.39
CA LEU A 154 26.86 -34.30 3.51
C LEU A 154 26.15 -34.69 2.21
N PRO A 155 26.25 -35.96 1.75
CA PRO A 155 25.70 -36.40 0.46
C PRO A 155 24.16 -36.35 0.40
N PHE A 156 23.47 -36.22 1.52
CA PHE A 156 22.01 -36.07 1.60
C PHE A 156 21.56 -34.61 1.38
N LEU A 157 22.47 -33.65 1.37
CA LEU A 157 22.20 -32.23 1.19
C LEU A 157 22.32 -31.88 -0.31
N ASP A 158 21.18 -31.77 -0.99
CA ASP A 158 21.14 -31.43 -2.41
C ASP A 158 21.41 -29.96 -2.68
N GLU A 159 20.80 -29.09 -1.87
CA GLU A 159 20.97 -27.65 -1.96
C GLU A 159 20.86 -27.02 -0.58
N MET A 160 21.82 -26.15 -0.26
CA MET A 160 21.75 -25.23 0.87
C MET A 160 22.19 -23.87 0.39
N ARG A 161 21.26 -22.91 0.45
CA ARG A 161 21.49 -21.53 0.02
C ARG A 161 21.17 -20.57 1.14
N LEU A 162 22.14 -19.75 1.50
CA LEU A 162 21.98 -18.63 2.42
C LEU A 162 21.84 -17.36 1.58
N ARG A 163 20.88 -16.52 1.94
CA ARG A 163 20.59 -15.24 1.29
C ARG A 163 20.49 -14.14 2.30
N TYR A 164 21.02 -12.99 1.97
CA TYR A 164 20.76 -11.76 2.69
C TYR A 164 20.58 -10.63 1.69
N SER A 165 19.60 -9.77 1.92
CA SER A 165 19.43 -8.56 1.14
C SER A 165 19.09 -7.37 2.04
N PHE A 166 19.62 -6.23 1.65
CA PHE A 166 19.30 -4.93 2.19
C PHE A 166 18.87 -4.02 1.04
N GLY A 167 17.82 -3.25 1.24
CA GLY A 167 17.37 -2.30 0.24
C GLY A 167 16.50 -1.19 0.82
N VAL A 168 16.39 -0.13 0.05
CA VAL A 168 15.49 0.98 0.31
C VAL A 168 14.50 1.05 -0.84
N THR A 169 13.21 0.98 -0.52
CA THR A 169 12.12 1.11 -1.49
C THR A 169 11.22 2.27 -1.12
N GLY A 170 10.69 2.94 -2.13
CA GLY A 170 9.73 4.03 -1.97
C GLY A 170 8.34 3.66 -2.47
N ASN A 171 7.33 4.30 -1.94
CA ASN A 171 5.98 4.22 -2.47
C ASN A 171 5.72 5.43 -3.37
N MET A 172 5.60 5.19 -4.68
CA MET A 172 5.32 6.22 -5.68
C MET A 172 3.82 6.37 -5.99
N SER A 173 2.96 5.53 -5.41
CA SER A 173 1.51 5.57 -5.60
C SER A 173 0.86 6.59 -4.68
N VAL A 174 1.17 7.86 -4.92
CA VAL A 174 0.57 9.00 -4.23
C VAL A 174 -0.23 9.80 -5.25
N SER A 175 -1.49 10.08 -4.90
CA SER A 175 -2.36 10.90 -5.74
C SER A 175 -1.75 12.30 -5.95
N PRO A 176 -1.78 12.85 -7.18
CA PRO A 176 -1.18 14.15 -7.49
C PRO A 176 -1.72 15.30 -6.64
N GLU A 177 -3.00 15.23 -6.29
CA GLU A 177 -3.66 16.26 -5.48
C GLU A 177 -2.98 16.45 -4.12
N LYS A 178 -2.32 15.40 -3.59
CA LYS A 178 -1.68 15.43 -2.27
C LYS A 178 -0.53 16.41 -2.13
N SER A 179 0.11 16.76 -3.23
CA SER A 179 1.20 17.75 -3.24
C SER A 179 0.81 19.12 -3.79
N LEU A 180 -0.37 19.22 -4.40
CA LEU A 180 -0.86 20.41 -5.08
C LEU A 180 -1.85 21.20 -4.22
N GLU A 181 -2.04 22.44 -4.57
CA GLU A 181 -3.14 23.25 -4.08
C GLU A 181 -4.42 22.84 -4.83
N VAL A 182 -5.46 22.50 -4.09
CA VAL A 182 -6.73 22.00 -4.62
C VAL A 182 -7.86 22.96 -4.27
N PHE A 183 -8.60 23.37 -5.29
CA PHE A 183 -9.79 24.17 -5.14
C PHE A 183 -11.02 23.35 -5.52
N ASP A 184 -12.02 23.33 -4.65
CA ASP A 184 -13.29 22.70 -4.91
C ASP A 184 -14.32 23.74 -5.39
N ARG A 185 -15.10 23.32 -6.36
CA ARG A 185 -16.27 24.06 -6.79
C ARG A 185 -17.35 23.95 -5.72
N ASN A 186 -17.71 25.07 -5.12
CA ASN A 186 -18.79 25.13 -4.15
C ASN A 186 -20.06 25.69 -4.77
N SER A 187 -20.96 24.79 -5.15
CA SER A 187 -22.25 25.18 -5.77
C SER A 187 -23.26 25.78 -4.77
N SER A 188 -22.99 25.67 -3.46
CA SER A 188 -23.83 26.25 -2.41
C SER A 188 -23.59 27.74 -2.19
N TYR A 189 -22.46 28.25 -2.68
CA TYR A 189 -22.11 29.67 -2.60
C TYR A 189 -22.00 30.28 -3.98
N THR A 190 -22.76 31.34 -4.21
CA THR A 190 -22.63 32.16 -5.42
C THR A 190 -22.11 33.55 -5.04
N TYR A 191 -21.11 34.04 -5.78
CA TYR A 191 -20.60 35.39 -5.64
C TYR A 191 -20.76 36.14 -6.95
N LEU A 192 -21.49 37.25 -6.93
CA LEU A 192 -21.80 38.06 -8.14
C LEU A 192 -22.40 37.24 -9.30
N GLY A 193 -23.25 36.22 -8.99
CA GLY A 193 -23.86 35.36 -10.00
C GLY A 193 -22.94 34.27 -10.59
N GLY A 194 -21.70 34.20 -10.14
CA GLY A 194 -20.73 33.15 -10.50
C GLY A 194 -20.64 32.05 -9.45
N ILE A 195 -20.07 30.92 -9.86
CA ILE A 195 -19.81 29.79 -8.97
C ILE A 195 -18.61 30.12 -8.06
N ALA A 196 -18.76 29.90 -6.76
CA ALA A 196 -17.66 30.08 -5.83
C ALA A 196 -16.71 28.88 -5.85
N TRP A 197 -15.41 29.18 -5.71
CA TRP A 197 -14.37 28.20 -5.50
C TRP A 197 -13.84 28.32 -4.07
N SER A 198 -13.76 27.23 -3.37
CA SER A 198 -13.19 27.18 -2.02
C SER A 198 -11.89 26.39 -2.06
N LEU A 199 -10.87 26.90 -1.34
CA LEU A 199 -9.63 26.16 -1.17
C LEU A 199 -9.91 24.94 -0.28
N ASN A 200 -9.64 23.75 -0.82
CA ASN A 200 -9.81 22.48 -0.11
C ASN A 200 -8.50 22.02 0.55
N GLN A 201 -7.39 22.23 -0.14
CA GLN A 201 -6.08 21.79 0.33
C GLN A 201 -4.96 22.74 -0.10
N PHE A 202 -4.03 23.03 0.79
CA PHE A 202 -2.78 23.70 0.43
C PHE A 202 -1.78 22.78 -0.26
N ALA A 203 -0.98 23.34 -1.16
CA ALA A 203 0.18 22.68 -1.69
C ALA A 203 1.17 22.32 -0.58
N ASN A 204 1.70 21.10 -0.62
CA ASN A 204 2.82 20.69 0.23
C ASN A 204 4.07 20.42 -0.62
N PRO A 205 4.92 21.45 -0.89
CA PRO A 205 6.12 21.30 -1.71
C PRO A 205 7.19 20.42 -1.05
N GLU A 206 7.10 20.22 0.27
CA GLU A 206 8.02 19.40 1.07
C GLU A 206 7.52 17.97 1.25
N LEU A 207 6.44 17.59 0.56
CA LEU A 207 5.91 16.23 0.67
C LEU A 207 6.96 15.23 0.18
N GLU A 208 7.44 14.41 1.11
CA GLU A 208 8.43 13.38 0.87
C GLU A 208 7.78 12.03 0.57
N GLN A 209 8.48 11.24 -0.23
CA GLN A 209 8.10 9.84 -0.45
C GLN A 209 8.29 9.04 0.85
N GLN A 210 7.38 8.10 1.06
CA GLN A 210 7.52 7.10 2.11
C GLN A 210 8.64 6.13 1.74
N ASN A 211 9.67 6.03 2.59
CA ASN A 211 10.81 5.16 2.38
C ASN A 211 10.78 3.98 3.34
N THR A 212 10.98 2.78 2.80
CA THR A 212 11.04 1.54 3.60
C THR A 212 12.44 0.93 3.47
N TYR A 213 13.15 0.87 4.58
CA TYR A 213 14.41 0.16 4.74
C TYR A 213 14.11 -1.30 5.03
N GLN A 214 14.58 -2.19 4.17
CA GLN A 214 14.24 -3.61 4.19
C GLN A 214 15.49 -4.44 4.41
N HIS A 215 15.48 -5.30 5.43
CA HIS A 215 16.46 -6.35 5.67
C HIS A 215 15.76 -7.69 5.53
N ASN A 216 16.30 -8.56 4.69
CA ASN A 216 15.80 -9.91 4.50
C ASN A 216 16.95 -10.90 4.65
N ALA A 217 16.74 -11.96 5.44
CA ALA A 217 17.64 -13.09 5.51
C ALA A 217 16.86 -14.37 5.18
N GLY A 218 17.42 -15.21 4.31
CA GLY A 218 16.76 -16.40 3.83
C GLY A 218 17.67 -17.64 3.89
N LEU A 219 17.05 -18.78 4.13
CA LEU A 219 17.65 -20.10 4.08
C LEU A 219 16.78 -21.01 3.23
N ASP A 220 17.34 -21.53 2.14
CA ASP A 220 16.70 -22.56 1.33
C ASP A 220 17.49 -23.87 1.43
N LEU A 221 16.76 -24.96 1.71
CA LEU A 221 17.32 -26.30 1.86
C LEU A 221 16.55 -27.27 0.98
N LYS A 222 17.30 -28.15 0.30
CA LYS A 222 16.78 -29.36 -0.35
C LYS A 222 17.57 -30.57 0.12
N LEU A 223 16.87 -31.58 0.55
CA LEU A 223 17.45 -32.76 1.15
C LEU A 223 16.86 -34.03 0.54
N PHE A 224 17.68 -35.09 0.51
CA PHE A 224 17.28 -36.45 0.10
C PHE A 224 16.71 -36.52 -1.32
N ASN A 225 17.44 -36.06 -2.31
CA ASN A 225 16.98 -35.92 -3.70
C ASN A 225 15.71 -35.10 -3.83
N SER A 226 15.70 -33.95 -3.16
CA SER A 226 14.59 -32.99 -3.13
C SER A 226 13.29 -33.56 -2.55
N ARG A 227 13.37 -34.61 -1.73
CA ARG A 227 12.21 -35.12 -0.99
C ARG A 227 11.75 -34.15 0.09
N ILE A 228 12.68 -33.44 0.70
CA ILE A 228 12.39 -32.42 1.70
C ILE A 228 12.91 -31.09 1.16
N THR A 229 12.02 -30.12 1.05
CA THR A 229 12.37 -28.74 0.70
C THR A 229 11.91 -27.84 1.83
N VAL A 230 12.82 -27.01 2.33
CA VAL A 230 12.55 -26.04 3.39
C VAL A 230 12.97 -24.66 2.90
N SER A 231 12.11 -23.66 3.04
CA SER A 231 12.43 -22.25 2.82
C SER A 231 12.04 -21.47 4.06
N LEU A 232 13.00 -20.74 4.64
CA LEU A 232 12.81 -19.87 5.79
C LEU A 232 13.22 -18.47 5.42
N ASN A 233 12.39 -17.47 5.75
CA ASN A 233 12.69 -16.07 5.50
C ASN A 233 12.39 -15.24 6.75
N TYR A 234 13.39 -14.50 7.20
CA TYR A 234 13.23 -13.47 8.22
C TYR A 234 13.30 -12.10 7.54
N TYR A 235 12.41 -11.22 7.92
CA TYR A 235 12.40 -9.85 7.41
C TYR A 235 12.24 -8.82 8.53
N ASN A 236 12.84 -7.65 8.32
CA ASN A 236 12.68 -6.48 9.18
C ASN A 236 12.60 -5.24 8.30
N TYR A 237 11.45 -4.61 8.25
CA TYR A 237 11.13 -3.45 7.43
C TYR A 237 10.86 -2.25 8.32
N LEU A 238 11.66 -1.20 8.15
CA LEU A 238 11.45 0.08 8.81
C LEU A 238 10.96 1.10 7.79
N THR A 239 9.70 1.45 7.89
CA THR A 239 9.08 2.48 7.07
C THR A 239 9.17 3.83 7.76
N ASN A 240 9.84 4.78 7.10
CA ASN A 240 9.92 6.17 7.50
C ASN A 240 8.93 7.02 6.69
N ASN A 241 8.59 8.18 7.20
CA ASN A 241 7.78 9.17 6.51
C ASN A 241 6.42 8.62 6.06
N THR A 242 5.81 7.78 6.91
CA THR A 242 4.47 7.24 6.63
C THR A 242 3.49 8.40 6.41
N LEU A 243 2.83 8.41 5.27
CA LEU A 243 1.87 9.43 4.90
C LEU A 243 0.50 9.13 5.51
N THR A 244 -0.13 10.14 6.07
CA THR A 244 -1.54 10.09 6.48
C THR A 244 -2.21 11.44 6.39
N ASP A 245 -3.53 11.42 6.25
CA ASP A 245 -4.35 12.62 6.32
C ASP A 245 -4.38 13.12 7.77
N MET A 246 -4.08 14.38 7.96
CA MET A 246 -4.21 15.09 9.23
C MET A 246 -5.35 16.08 9.12
N ASN A 247 -6.41 15.91 9.92
CA ASN A 247 -7.47 16.90 10.00
C ASN A 247 -6.93 18.11 10.76
N LEU A 248 -7.23 19.28 10.29
CA LEU A 248 -6.90 20.55 10.94
C LEU A 248 -8.11 21.08 11.71
N PRO A 249 -7.88 21.91 12.73
CA PRO A 249 -8.98 22.66 13.36
C PRO A 249 -9.69 23.52 12.32
N ILE A 250 -11.01 23.64 12.41
CA ILE A 250 -11.86 24.43 11.50
C ILE A 250 -11.38 25.90 11.38
N SER A 251 -10.72 26.40 12.41
CA SER A 251 -10.11 27.74 12.40
C SER A 251 -9.06 27.99 11.32
N HIS A 252 -8.51 26.95 10.70
CA HIS A 252 -7.56 27.05 9.58
C HIS A 252 -8.23 27.17 8.22
N GLY A 253 -9.57 27.03 8.15
CA GLY A 253 -10.35 27.19 6.91
C GLY A 253 -10.37 25.97 5.99
N PHE A 254 -9.68 24.89 6.32
CA PHE A 254 -9.70 23.61 5.60
C PHE A 254 -9.59 22.44 6.57
N GLU A 255 -10.14 21.30 6.14
CA GLU A 255 -10.34 20.17 7.03
C GLU A 255 -9.12 19.27 7.13
N ARG A 256 -8.27 19.21 6.11
CA ARG A 256 -7.22 18.20 5.99
C ARG A 256 -5.90 18.75 5.44
N ILE A 257 -4.81 18.22 5.92
CA ILE A 257 -3.48 18.31 5.32
C ILE A 257 -2.84 16.93 5.35
N ILE A 258 -2.08 16.62 4.31
CA ILE A 258 -1.31 15.37 4.28
C ILE A 258 0.09 15.66 4.77
N GLY A 259 0.55 14.84 5.69
CA GLY A 259 1.86 14.95 6.26
C GLY A 259 2.49 13.61 6.62
N ASN A 260 3.78 13.67 6.88
CA ASN A 260 4.55 12.51 7.32
C ASN A 260 4.38 12.33 8.84
N VAL A 261 3.79 11.21 9.26
CA VAL A 261 3.29 11.02 10.63
C VAL A 261 4.15 10.17 11.53
N GLY A 262 5.09 9.40 10.99
CA GLY A 262 5.90 8.59 11.86
C GLY A 262 6.70 7.48 11.20
N LYS A 263 7.16 6.56 12.07
CA LYS A 263 7.96 5.40 11.69
C LYS A 263 7.27 4.12 12.18
N ILE A 264 7.18 3.15 11.28
CA ILE A 264 6.56 1.86 11.55
C ILE A 264 7.57 0.77 11.24
N ARG A 265 7.67 -0.22 12.13
CA ARG A 265 8.47 -1.42 11.91
C ARG A 265 7.57 -2.62 11.70
N ASN A 266 7.85 -3.37 10.64
CA ASN A 266 7.24 -4.65 10.35
C ASN A 266 8.34 -5.70 10.36
N GLU A 267 8.25 -6.68 11.26
CA GLU A 267 9.20 -7.79 11.37
C GLU A 267 8.45 -9.11 11.36
N GLY A 268 9.04 -10.13 10.75
CA GLY A 268 8.41 -11.44 10.72
C GLY A 268 9.33 -12.55 10.28
N LEU A 269 8.81 -13.75 10.47
CA LEU A 269 9.41 -15.01 10.05
C LEU A 269 8.38 -15.82 9.29
N ASP A 270 8.71 -16.15 8.05
CA ASP A 270 7.89 -16.98 7.17
C ASP A 270 8.64 -18.27 6.85
N GLY A 271 7.92 -19.37 6.80
CA GLY A 271 8.49 -20.65 6.43
C GLY A 271 7.55 -21.51 5.63
N ASN A 272 8.15 -22.29 4.75
CA ASN A 272 7.47 -23.32 3.99
C ASN A 272 8.29 -24.63 4.05
N ILE A 273 7.61 -25.74 4.30
CA ILE A 273 8.19 -27.08 4.32
C ILE A 273 7.36 -27.94 3.39
N ASN A 274 8.03 -28.58 2.43
CA ASN A 274 7.43 -29.56 1.54
C ASN A 274 8.14 -30.88 1.74
N VAL A 275 7.38 -31.95 1.98
CA VAL A 275 7.88 -33.32 2.21
C VAL A 275 7.21 -34.29 1.25
N GLY A 276 8.00 -34.91 0.38
CA GLY A 276 7.59 -36.02 -0.46
C GLY A 276 7.55 -37.32 0.34
N LEU A 277 6.38 -37.68 0.87
CA LEU A 277 6.21 -38.85 1.74
C LEU A 277 6.35 -40.17 0.94
N TYR A 278 5.73 -40.24 -0.22
CA TYR A 278 5.76 -41.41 -1.09
C TYR A 278 5.74 -40.98 -2.56
N ARG A 279 6.59 -41.63 -3.35
CA ARG A 279 6.63 -41.40 -4.79
C ARG A 279 6.88 -42.73 -5.49
N ASP A 280 5.91 -43.16 -6.25
CA ASP A 280 5.98 -44.36 -7.10
C ASP A 280 5.66 -43.92 -8.54
N THR A 281 6.71 -43.96 -9.36
CA THR A 281 6.59 -43.55 -10.79
C THR A 281 5.89 -44.59 -11.66
N GLU A 282 5.97 -45.85 -11.30
CA GLU A 282 5.31 -46.95 -12.04
C GLU A 282 3.79 -46.91 -11.80
N LYS A 283 3.39 -46.77 -10.53
CA LYS A 283 1.99 -46.67 -10.14
C LYS A 283 1.40 -45.27 -10.28
N LYS A 284 2.21 -44.27 -10.67
CA LYS A 284 1.82 -42.86 -10.80
C LYS A 284 1.22 -42.29 -9.48
N VAL A 285 1.69 -42.74 -8.34
CA VAL A 285 1.24 -42.28 -7.03
C VAL A 285 2.30 -41.34 -6.43
N ASN A 286 1.88 -40.16 -6.02
CA ASN A 286 2.74 -39.21 -5.35
C ASN A 286 1.99 -38.60 -4.12
N TRP A 287 2.57 -38.73 -2.93
CA TRP A 287 2.04 -38.14 -1.72
C TRP A 287 3.00 -37.09 -1.23
N THR A 288 2.50 -35.86 -1.11
CA THR A 288 3.27 -34.70 -0.63
C THR A 288 2.54 -34.06 0.54
N LEU A 289 3.32 -33.64 1.54
CA LEU A 289 2.86 -32.83 2.66
C LEU A 289 3.47 -31.44 2.54
N ASN A 290 2.62 -30.42 2.51
CA ASN A 290 3.03 -29.02 2.52
C ASN A 290 2.58 -28.39 3.84
N ALA A 291 3.50 -27.67 4.51
CA ALA A 291 3.22 -26.88 5.69
C ALA A 291 3.81 -25.49 5.52
N SER A 292 3.02 -24.48 5.79
CA SER A 292 3.45 -23.08 5.77
C SER A 292 3.14 -22.43 7.10
N PHE A 293 4.04 -21.59 7.56
CA PHE A 293 3.81 -20.76 8.74
C PHE A 293 4.28 -19.33 8.48
N SER A 294 3.60 -18.39 9.11
CA SER A 294 3.96 -16.98 9.09
C SER A 294 3.71 -16.39 10.48
N LYS A 295 4.69 -15.66 10.98
CA LYS A 295 4.58 -14.88 12.22
C LYS A 295 5.05 -13.47 11.92
N ARG A 296 4.16 -12.49 12.11
CA ARG A 296 4.45 -11.08 11.88
C ARG A 296 4.19 -10.25 13.13
N LYS A 297 4.92 -9.16 13.26
CA LYS A 297 4.73 -8.16 14.30
C LYS A 297 4.89 -6.77 13.69
N ASN A 298 3.88 -5.93 13.88
CA ASN A 298 3.90 -4.52 13.50
C ASN A 298 4.14 -3.69 14.75
N THR A 299 5.00 -2.69 14.68
CA THR A 299 5.27 -1.82 15.82
C THR A 299 5.37 -0.39 15.38
N VAL A 300 4.65 0.50 16.04
CA VAL A 300 4.82 1.95 15.90
C VAL A 300 6.10 2.33 16.60
N VAL A 301 7.13 2.74 15.84
CA VAL A 301 8.43 3.11 16.40
C VAL A 301 8.41 4.54 16.91
N LYS A 302 7.85 5.46 16.12
CA LYS A 302 7.78 6.87 16.45
C LYS A 302 6.58 7.50 15.77
N LEU A 303 5.92 8.42 16.47
CA LEU A 303 4.85 9.27 15.94
C LEU A 303 5.33 10.73 15.91
N SER A 304 4.89 11.51 14.94
CA SER A 304 5.12 12.95 14.93
C SER A 304 4.34 13.62 16.08
N GLU A 305 4.86 14.72 16.61
CA GLU A 305 4.21 15.41 17.73
C GLU A 305 2.81 15.91 17.35
N GLY A 306 2.65 16.48 16.16
CA GLY A 306 1.33 16.91 15.67
C GLY A 306 0.32 15.77 15.58
N PHE A 307 0.78 14.55 15.25
CA PHE A 307 -0.11 13.37 15.22
C PHE A 307 -0.48 12.90 16.64
N LYS A 308 0.44 12.97 17.60
CA LYS A 308 0.14 12.67 19.02
C LYS A 308 -0.89 13.64 19.60
N GLU A 309 -0.72 14.94 19.35
CA GLU A 309 -1.67 15.97 19.77
C GLU A 309 -3.06 15.73 19.18
N ARG A 310 -3.13 15.42 17.89
CA ARG A 310 -4.39 15.09 17.22
C ARG A 310 -5.09 13.87 17.84
N ILE A 311 -4.36 12.76 18.06
CA ILE A 311 -4.94 11.60 18.75
C ILE A 311 -5.49 12.01 20.11
N SER A 312 -4.78 12.87 20.85
CA SER A 312 -5.23 13.33 22.16
C SER A 312 -6.49 14.19 22.07
N MET A 313 -6.60 15.08 21.08
CA MET A 313 -7.77 15.90 20.83
C MET A 313 -8.98 15.05 20.41
N HIS A 314 -8.77 14.11 19.47
CA HIS A 314 -9.81 13.19 19.02
C HIS A 314 -10.35 12.36 20.18
N ASN A 315 -9.49 11.80 21.01
CA ASN A 315 -9.90 11.01 22.17
C ASN A 315 -10.60 11.87 23.26
N ARG A 316 -10.36 13.18 23.32
CA ARG A 316 -11.07 14.10 24.23
C ARG A 316 -12.46 14.49 23.71
N SER A 317 -12.62 14.60 22.39
CA SER A 317 -13.88 15.03 21.77
C SER A 317 -14.87 13.89 21.57
N MET A 318 -14.45 12.65 21.75
CA MET A 318 -15.32 11.49 21.53
C MET A 318 -16.30 11.28 22.68
N SER A 319 -17.57 11.16 22.30
CA SER A 319 -18.66 10.65 23.13
C SER A 319 -18.44 9.16 23.46
N THR A 320 -19.00 8.69 24.55
CA THR A 320 -18.82 7.39 25.21
C THR A 320 -19.04 6.13 24.35
N ASN A 321 -19.46 6.25 23.09
CA ASN A 321 -19.81 5.13 22.22
C ASN A 321 -18.94 5.00 20.93
N ALA A 322 -17.85 5.73 20.83
CA ALA A 322 -17.00 5.67 19.64
C ALA A 322 -15.71 4.87 19.90
N ASP A 323 -15.22 4.21 18.85
CA ASP A 323 -13.98 3.45 18.91
C ASP A 323 -12.78 4.37 19.19
N PHE A 324 -11.99 4.04 20.21
CA PHE A 324 -10.77 4.77 20.53
C PHE A 324 -9.65 4.40 19.56
N ILE A 325 -9.27 5.34 18.71
CA ILE A 325 -8.03 5.20 17.93
C ILE A 325 -6.86 5.50 18.86
N LYS A 326 -6.07 4.48 19.15
CA LYS A 326 -4.97 4.60 20.11
C LYS A 326 -3.67 4.06 19.55
N TYR A 327 -3.06 4.82 18.63
CA TYR A 327 -1.69 4.54 18.23
C TYR A 327 -0.73 5.00 19.32
N GLN A 328 0.12 4.09 19.79
CA GLN A 328 1.12 4.37 20.81
C GLN A 328 2.47 3.86 20.36
N GLU A 329 3.51 4.64 20.61
CA GLU A 329 4.89 4.21 20.37
C GLU A 329 5.20 2.94 21.18
N GLY A 330 5.87 1.98 20.53
CA GLY A 330 6.18 0.66 21.09
C GLY A 330 5.04 -0.35 21.06
N ARG A 331 3.83 0.03 20.60
CA ARG A 331 2.68 -0.88 20.49
C ARG A 331 2.43 -1.29 19.04
N SER A 332 1.65 -2.36 18.87
CA SER A 332 1.21 -2.80 17.55
C SER A 332 0.21 -1.82 16.94
N LEU A 333 0.28 -1.64 15.62
CA LEU A 333 -0.77 -0.94 14.86
C LEU A 333 -2.12 -1.65 14.94
N ASP A 334 -2.08 -3.00 15.03
CA ASP A 334 -3.27 -3.84 15.07
C ASP A 334 -3.80 -4.02 16.50
N ALA A 335 -3.28 -3.25 17.49
CA ALA A 335 -3.72 -3.37 18.88
C ALA A 335 -5.16 -2.87 19.04
N ILE A 336 -6.03 -3.76 19.47
CA ILE A 336 -7.42 -3.45 19.79
C ILE A 336 -7.48 -2.98 21.25
N TYR A 337 -8.08 -1.83 21.46
CA TYR A 337 -8.29 -1.25 22.77
C TYR A 337 -9.78 -1.29 23.10
N GLY A 338 -10.11 -1.72 24.30
CA GLY A 338 -11.48 -1.79 24.77
C GLY A 338 -11.57 -1.50 26.26
N LEU A 339 -12.74 -1.14 26.73
CA LEU A 339 -13.02 -1.02 28.16
C LEU A 339 -13.14 -2.42 28.75
N ARG A 340 -12.41 -2.69 29.84
CA ARG A 340 -12.57 -3.93 30.59
C ARG A 340 -13.91 -3.89 31.32
N THR A 341 -14.78 -4.83 31.00
CA THR A 341 -16.01 -5.04 31.77
C THR A 341 -15.80 -6.08 32.86
N VAL A 342 -16.36 -5.84 34.03
CA VAL A 342 -16.36 -6.77 35.18
C VAL A 342 -17.62 -7.62 35.15
N GLY A 343 -18.65 -7.18 34.40
CA GLY A 343 -19.94 -7.86 34.34
C GLY A 343 -21.07 -6.87 34.16
N VAL A 344 -22.25 -7.34 34.51
CA VAL A 344 -23.51 -6.53 34.52
C VAL A 344 -23.94 -6.38 35.96
N ASP A 345 -24.25 -5.14 36.38
CA ASP A 345 -24.84 -4.88 37.67
C ASP A 345 -26.24 -5.54 37.75
N PRO A 346 -26.43 -6.49 38.65
CA PRO A 346 -27.73 -7.21 38.74
C PRO A 346 -28.91 -6.32 39.13
N THR A 347 -28.65 -5.15 39.70
CA THR A 347 -29.68 -4.23 40.17
C THR A 347 -30.15 -3.28 39.06
N SER A 348 -29.21 -2.77 38.26
CA SER A 348 -29.51 -1.77 37.22
C SER A 348 -29.50 -2.35 35.81
N GLY A 349 -28.98 -3.57 35.59
CA GLY A 349 -28.79 -4.16 34.27
C GLY A 349 -27.72 -3.48 33.44
N GLN A 350 -26.95 -2.54 33.99
CA GLN A 350 -25.90 -1.80 33.27
C GLN A 350 -24.57 -2.55 33.31
N ARG A 351 -23.76 -2.36 32.24
CA ARG A 351 -22.39 -2.90 32.19
C ARG A 351 -21.48 -2.13 33.14
N VAL A 352 -20.77 -2.84 33.98
CA VAL A 352 -19.78 -2.30 34.91
C VAL A 352 -18.40 -2.40 34.28
N PHE A 353 -17.68 -1.29 34.24
CA PHE A 353 -16.37 -1.18 33.66
C PHE A 353 -15.31 -0.90 34.73
N LEU A 354 -14.13 -1.52 34.57
CA LEU A 354 -12.98 -1.20 35.41
C LEU A 354 -12.42 0.19 35.04
N LYS A 355 -12.24 1.02 36.04
CA LYS A 355 -11.49 2.27 35.86
C LYS A 355 -9.99 1.98 35.67
N LYS A 356 -9.24 2.98 35.21
CA LYS A 356 -7.80 2.87 34.91
C LYS A 356 -6.95 2.50 36.13
N ASP A 357 -7.39 2.84 37.30
CA ASP A 357 -6.81 2.61 38.63
C ASP A 357 -7.19 1.24 39.25
N GLY A 358 -7.99 0.44 38.53
CA GLY A 358 -8.34 -0.90 38.96
C GLY A 358 -9.45 -1.00 40.01
N VAL A 359 -10.13 0.12 40.32
CA VAL A 359 -11.27 0.19 41.28
C VAL A 359 -12.56 0.47 40.53
#